data_3f4262105a265f24a2e90eef82c69278
#
_entry.id   3f4262105a265f24a2e90eef82c69278
#
_cell.length_a   1.000
_cell.length_b   1.000
_cell.length_c   1.000
_cell.angle_alpha   90.00
_cell.angle_beta   90.00
_cell.angle_gamma   90.00
#
_symmetry.space_group_name_H-M   'P 1'
#
loop_
_entity.id
_entity.type
_entity.pdbx_description
1 polymer ?
#
loop_
_entity_poly.entity_id
_entity_poly.type
_entity_poly.pdbx_seq_one_letter_code
_entity_poly.pdbx_strand_id
1 'polypeptide(L)'
;MTKRTPTPAPGSETKRCAIYTRKSTTMGLEQEFNSLDAQRESGLAYIQRQTGWKVVDERYDDGGFTGANTDRPAFTRLLADVEAGKIDVIVVYKVDRLSRSLLDFAKMMERFTAAGVSFVSVTQNFSTADAMGRLTLNMLMSFAEFERSMISERTRDKIAASRRKGKWTGGPVPFGYSVKDKKLLVNEVEAQIVREAFTLFLQHRQMAMVARTLTERGLLPRGSS
;
A
#
# COMPACT_ATOMS: atom_id res chain seq x y z
N MET A 1 -14.25 62.32 16.78
CA MET A 1 -14.36 60.92 17.23
C MET A 1 -14.58 60.03 16.04
N THR A 2 -13.52 59.53 15.42
CA THR A 2 -13.53 58.66 14.27
C THR A 2 -13.77 57.23 14.72
N LYS A 3 -14.88 56.64 14.34
CA LYS A 3 -15.20 55.20 14.55
C LYS A 3 -14.19 54.35 13.79
N ARG A 4 -13.31 53.67 14.48
CA ARG A 4 -12.47 52.60 13.94
C ARG A 4 -13.39 51.43 13.54
N THR A 5 -13.51 51.19 12.26
CA THR A 5 -14.06 49.94 11.73
C THR A 5 -13.20 48.78 12.23
N PRO A 6 -13.76 47.69 12.82
CA PRO A 6 -12.95 46.56 13.21
C PRO A 6 -12.39 45.89 11.97
N THR A 7 -11.06 45.74 11.92
CA THR A 7 -10.38 44.93 10.93
C THR A 7 -10.93 43.50 11.02
N PRO A 8 -11.37 42.87 9.93
CA PRO A 8 -11.79 41.49 9.96
C PRO A 8 -10.60 40.62 10.37
N ALA A 9 -10.83 39.68 11.29
CA ALA A 9 -9.87 38.67 11.66
C ALA A 9 -9.38 37.92 10.41
N PRO A 10 -8.11 37.42 10.36
CA PRO A 10 -7.57 36.71 9.22
C PRO A 10 -8.51 35.55 8.89
N GLY A 11 -8.96 35.48 7.63
CA GLY A 11 -10.09 34.70 7.15
C GLY A 11 -9.99 33.24 7.61
N SER A 12 -11.05 32.77 8.23
CA SER A 12 -11.27 31.34 8.40
C SER A 12 -11.53 30.78 6.98
N GLU A 13 -10.47 30.28 6.35
CA GLU A 13 -10.60 29.54 5.09
C GLU A 13 -11.61 28.43 5.32
N THR A 14 -12.68 28.45 4.52
CA THR A 14 -13.72 27.43 4.59
C THR A 14 -13.11 26.10 4.18
N LYS A 15 -13.06 25.12 5.09
CA LYS A 15 -12.52 23.78 4.81
C LYS A 15 -13.53 22.95 4.04
N ARG A 16 -13.11 22.41 2.90
CA ARG A 16 -13.90 21.53 2.03
C ARG A 16 -13.83 20.10 2.55
N CYS A 17 -14.96 19.57 3.01
CA CYS A 17 -15.04 18.27 3.67
C CYS A 17 -15.70 17.24 2.77
N ALA A 18 -15.01 16.12 2.49
CA ALA A 18 -15.56 14.95 1.83
C ALA A 18 -16.01 13.93 2.87
N ILE A 19 -17.21 13.37 2.71
CA ILE A 19 -17.67 12.24 3.51
C ILE A 19 -17.52 10.99 2.69
N TYR A 20 -16.73 10.03 3.19
CA TYR A 20 -16.58 8.72 2.58
C TYR A 20 -17.34 7.67 3.38
N THR A 21 -18.19 6.91 2.69
CA THR A 21 -18.97 5.81 3.27
C THR A 21 -18.70 4.50 2.55
N ARG A 22 -18.81 3.39 3.28
CA ARG A 22 -18.64 2.05 2.70
C ARG A 22 -19.53 1.03 3.42
N LYS A 23 -20.23 0.18 2.64
CA LYS A 23 -20.97 -0.94 3.19
C LYS A 23 -20.04 -2.01 3.78
N SER A 24 -20.32 -2.49 5.00
CA SER A 24 -19.61 -3.63 5.57
C SER A 24 -20.16 -4.93 5.01
N THR A 25 -19.28 -5.88 4.66
CA THR A 25 -19.67 -7.24 4.25
C THR A 25 -19.89 -8.18 5.44
N THR A 26 -19.68 -7.70 6.66
CA THR A 26 -19.89 -8.52 7.87
C THR A 26 -21.37 -8.59 8.19
N MET A 27 -21.99 -9.74 7.98
CA MET A 27 -23.34 -10.04 8.44
C MET A 27 -23.33 -10.14 9.97
N GLY A 28 -24.01 -9.22 10.68
CA GLY A 28 -24.13 -9.20 12.13
C GLY A 28 -25.04 -8.10 12.63
N LEU A 29 -25.43 -8.17 13.88
CA LEU A 29 -26.44 -7.38 14.63
C LEU A 29 -26.38 -5.83 14.53
N GLU A 30 -25.46 -5.26 13.76
CA GLU A 30 -25.34 -3.80 13.57
C GLU A 30 -25.98 -3.30 12.27
N GLN A 31 -27.04 -3.93 11.77
CA GLN A 31 -27.59 -3.63 10.43
C GLN A 31 -28.19 -2.22 10.30
N GLU A 32 -28.75 -1.65 11.35
CA GLU A 32 -29.38 -0.32 11.28
C GLU A 32 -28.38 0.84 11.13
N PHE A 33 -27.19 0.74 11.75
CA PHE A 33 -26.14 1.76 11.64
C PHE A 33 -25.14 1.53 10.49
N ASN A 34 -25.32 0.46 9.72
CA ASN A 34 -24.44 0.12 8.59
C ASN A 34 -24.91 0.66 7.23
N SER A 35 -26.04 1.35 7.17
CA SER A 35 -26.49 1.99 5.93
C SER A 35 -25.53 3.12 5.54
N LEU A 36 -25.32 3.32 4.24
CA LEU A 36 -24.49 4.41 3.73
C LEU A 36 -25.06 5.78 4.15
N ASP A 37 -26.38 5.87 4.18
CA ASP A 37 -27.07 7.12 4.54
C ASP A 37 -26.88 7.45 6.03
N ALA A 38 -26.97 6.49 6.95
CA ALA A 38 -26.71 6.72 8.37
C ALA A 38 -25.25 7.14 8.63
N GLN A 39 -24.28 6.53 7.93
CA GLN A 39 -22.89 6.95 8.00
C GLN A 39 -22.70 8.39 7.50
N ARG A 40 -23.35 8.73 6.39
CA ARG A 40 -23.32 10.08 5.81
C ARG A 40 -23.96 11.10 6.73
N GLU A 41 -25.12 10.81 7.28
CA GLU A 41 -25.83 11.67 8.23
C GLU A 41 -24.96 11.97 9.46
N SER A 42 -24.31 10.96 10.03
CA SER A 42 -23.36 11.12 11.13
C SER A 42 -22.18 12.03 10.73
N GLY A 43 -21.64 11.87 9.52
CA GLY A 43 -20.59 12.73 8.98
C GLY A 43 -21.06 14.18 8.79
N LEU A 44 -22.26 14.40 8.26
CA LEU A 44 -22.86 15.72 8.10
C LEU A 44 -23.08 16.41 9.45
N ALA A 45 -23.63 15.70 10.43
CA ALA A 45 -23.84 16.21 11.78
C ALA A 45 -22.50 16.60 12.46
N TYR A 46 -21.44 15.85 12.21
CA TYR A 46 -20.11 16.20 12.70
C TYR A 46 -19.58 17.48 12.04
N ILE A 47 -19.66 17.59 10.70
CA ILE A 47 -19.17 18.74 9.93
C ILE A 47 -19.92 20.01 10.35
N GLN A 48 -21.26 19.95 10.53
CA GLN A 48 -22.10 21.09 10.93
C GLN A 48 -21.72 21.66 12.30
N ARG A 49 -21.12 20.86 13.19
CA ARG A 49 -20.64 21.32 14.51
C ARG A 49 -19.28 22.03 14.44
N GLN A 50 -18.61 21.98 13.30
CA GLN A 50 -17.31 22.60 13.12
C GLN A 50 -17.44 23.97 12.44
N THR A 51 -16.81 24.98 13.02
CA THR A 51 -16.86 26.33 12.44
C THR A 51 -16.01 26.39 11.17
N GLY A 52 -16.58 26.89 10.07
CA GLY A 52 -15.89 27.06 8.80
C GLY A 52 -15.74 25.80 7.97
N TRP A 53 -16.39 24.68 8.34
CA TRP A 53 -16.37 23.45 7.55
C TRP A 53 -17.61 23.39 6.63
N LYS A 54 -17.40 22.98 5.37
CA LYS A 54 -18.46 22.75 4.39
C LYS A 54 -18.27 21.40 3.71
N VAL A 55 -19.38 20.65 3.58
CA VAL A 55 -19.36 19.41 2.80
C VAL A 55 -19.27 19.76 1.31
N VAL A 56 -18.47 18.99 0.56
CA VAL A 56 -18.45 19.07 -0.91
C VAL A 56 -19.71 18.42 -1.49
N ASP A 57 -20.15 18.87 -2.66
CA ASP A 57 -21.36 18.36 -3.32
C ASP A 57 -21.19 16.91 -3.81
N GLU A 58 -19.94 16.51 -4.14
CA GLU A 58 -19.62 15.17 -4.61
C GLU A 58 -19.83 14.11 -3.53
N ARG A 59 -20.40 12.97 -3.92
CA ARG A 59 -20.64 11.81 -3.04
C ARG A 59 -19.61 10.73 -3.26
N TYR A 60 -19.01 10.24 -2.16
CA TYR A 60 -18.02 9.18 -2.15
C TYR A 60 -18.55 7.96 -1.38
N ASP A 61 -19.50 7.27 -2.01
CA ASP A 61 -20.19 6.13 -1.41
C ASP A 61 -19.81 4.84 -2.14
N ASP A 62 -19.08 3.92 -1.48
CA ASP A 62 -18.80 2.56 -1.97
C ASP A 62 -19.81 1.58 -1.35
N GLY A 63 -20.94 1.44 -2.00
CA GLY A 63 -22.06 0.59 -1.58
C GLY A 63 -22.36 -0.51 -2.59
N GLY A 64 -22.51 -1.75 -2.12
CA GLY A 64 -23.22 -2.78 -2.88
C GLY A 64 -22.38 -3.79 -3.64
N PHE A 65 -21.10 -3.93 -3.38
CA PHE A 65 -20.30 -5.02 -3.96
C PHE A 65 -20.22 -6.22 -2.99
N THR A 66 -20.58 -7.41 -3.51
CA THR A 66 -20.40 -8.69 -2.81
C THR A 66 -18.94 -8.92 -2.47
N GLY A 67 -18.65 -9.63 -1.38
CA GLY A 67 -17.33 -9.75 -0.74
C GLY A 67 -16.14 -10.24 -1.57
N ALA A 68 -16.29 -10.39 -2.89
CA ALA A 68 -15.23 -10.74 -3.84
C ALA A 68 -14.68 -9.54 -4.61
N ASN A 69 -15.34 -8.37 -4.60
CA ASN A 69 -14.88 -7.20 -5.36
C ASN A 69 -14.18 -6.19 -4.46
N THR A 70 -12.88 -6.03 -4.67
CA THR A 70 -12.02 -5.04 -3.99
C THR A 70 -12.08 -3.67 -4.64
N ASP A 71 -12.81 -3.52 -5.76
CA ASP A 71 -12.94 -2.25 -6.45
C ASP A 71 -13.71 -1.25 -5.61
N ARG A 72 -13.10 -0.10 -5.40
CA ARG A 72 -13.61 1.02 -4.60
C ARG A 72 -13.63 2.28 -5.47
N PRO A 73 -14.57 2.37 -6.43
CA PRO A 73 -14.59 3.45 -7.42
C PRO A 73 -14.79 4.82 -6.76
N ALA A 74 -15.61 4.91 -5.72
CA ALA A 74 -15.79 6.15 -4.99
C ALA A 74 -14.54 6.56 -4.22
N PHE A 75 -13.83 5.60 -3.63
CA PHE A 75 -12.55 5.86 -2.98
C PHE A 75 -11.48 6.31 -3.97
N THR A 76 -11.44 5.70 -5.16
CA THR A 76 -10.50 6.11 -6.22
C THR A 76 -10.78 7.55 -6.67
N ARG A 77 -12.05 7.95 -6.85
CA ARG A 77 -12.42 9.34 -7.13
C ARG A 77 -12.03 10.27 -5.98
N LEU A 78 -12.28 9.88 -4.73
CA LEU A 78 -11.85 10.65 -3.56
C LEU A 78 -10.35 10.93 -3.57
N LEU A 79 -9.52 9.92 -3.85
CA LEU A 79 -8.06 10.09 -3.94
C LEU A 79 -7.65 11.05 -5.06
N ALA A 80 -8.29 10.97 -6.23
CA ALA A 80 -8.03 11.88 -7.33
C ALA A 80 -8.40 13.34 -6.97
N ASP A 81 -9.50 13.55 -6.26
CA ASP A 81 -9.93 14.89 -5.83
C ASP A 81 -9.06 15.42 -4.67
N VAL A 82 -8.51 14.56 -3.82
CA VAL A 82 -7.47 14.90 -2.85
C VAL A 82 -6.21 15.40 -3.56
N GLU A 83 -5.71 14.65 -4.54
CA GLU A 83 -4.51 15.01 -5.33
C GLU A 83 -4.72 16.29 -6.16
N ALA A 84 -5.96 16.52 -6.61
CA ALA A 84 -6.34 17.76 -7.28
C ALA A 84 -6.53 18.97 -6.34
N GLY A 85 -6.32 18.81 -5.03
CA GLY A 85 -6.46 19.87 -4.04
C GLY A 85 -7.89 20.38 -3.85
N LYS A 86 -8.91 19.55 -4.12
CA LYS A 86 -10.32 19.91 -3.97
C LYS A 86 -10.89 19.66 -2.57
N ILE A 87 -10.16 18.92 -1.73
CA ILE A 87 -10.60 18.44 -0.42
C ILE A 87 -9.56 18.84 0.62
N ASP A 88 -10.03 19.33 1.76
CA ASP A 88 -9.19 19.72 2.90
C ASP A 88 -9.36 18.76 4.07
N VAL A 89 -10.53 18.09 4.17
CA VAL A 89 -10.83 17.14 5.26
C VAL A 89 -11.60 15.95 4.71
N ILE A 90 -11.18 14.75 5.09
CA ILE A 90 -11.93 13.51 4.86
C ILE A 90 -12.59 13.07 6.16
N VAL A 91 -13.89 12.85 6.12
CA VAL A 91 -14.70 12.40 7.27
C VAL A 91 -15.22 11.00 7.00
N VAL A 92 -15.01 10.08 7.94
CA VAL A 92 -15.54 8.72 7.91
C VAL A 92 -16.29 8.40 9.19
N TYR A 93 -17.23 7.48 9.13
CA TYR A 93 -17.96 7.04 10.32
C TYR A 93 -17.05 6.28 11.30
N LYS A 94 -16.30 5.28 10.79
CA LYS A 94 -15.28 4.49 11.53
C LYS A 94 -14.04 4.29 10.65
N VAL A 95 -12.86 4.13 11.24
CA VAL A 95 -11.59 3.87 10.52
C VAL A 95 -11.67 2.62 9.65
N ASP A 96 -12.39 1.58 10.06
CA ASP A 96 -12.56 0.33 9.30
C ASP A 96 -13.32 0.51 7.97
N ARG A 97 -14.05 1.63 7.80
CA ARG A 97 -14.63 2.03 6.51
C ARG A 97 -13.55 2.39 5.50
N LEU A 98 -12.46 2.96 5.98
CA LEU A 98 -11.32 3.30 5.13
C LEU A 98 -10.41 2.07 4.88
N SER A 99 -9.95 1.43 5.94
CA SER A 99 -9.11 0.22 5.88
C SER A 99 -9.28 -0.68 7.10
N ARG A 100 -9.16 -2.00 6.89
CA ARG A 100 -9.05 -3.01 7.95
C ARG A 100 -7.60 -3.36 8.27
N SER A 101 -6.68 -3.01 7.41
CA SER A 101 -5.24 -3.20 7.57
C SER A 101 -4.62 -1.93 8.14
N LEU A 102 -3.89 -2.05 9.24
CA LEU A 102 -3.14 -0.95 9.83
C LEU A 102 -2.10 -0.38 8.86
N LEU A 103 -1.43 -1.26 8.12
CA LEU A 103 -0.42 -0.86 7.13
C LEU A 103 -1.04 -0.07 5.98
N ASP A 104 -2.20 -0.49 5.47
CA ASP A 104 -2.88 0.23 4.38
C ASP A 104 -3.45 1.56 4.89
N PHE A 105 -3.96 1.58 6.13
CA PHE A 105 -4.38 2.82 6.77
C PHE A 105 -3.22 3.81 6.90
N ALA A 106 -2.06 3.36 7.40
CA ALA A 106 -0.86 4.19 7.51
C ALA A 106 -0.45 4.80 6.16
N LYS A 107 -0.38 3.99 5.09
CA LYS A 107 -0.07 4.48 3.73
C LYS A 107 -1.07 5.52 3.22
N MET A 108 -2.35 5.35 3.52
CA MET A 108 -3.37 6.33 3.14
C MET A 108 -3.20 7.64 3.92
N MET A 109 -2.89 7.55 5.22
CA MET A 109 -2.63 8.74 6.05
C MET A 109 -1.39 9.50 5.59
N GLU A 110 -0.32 8.82 5.16
CA GLU A 110 0.86 9.45 4.54
C GLU A 110 0.47 10.26 3.29
N ARG A 111 -0.35 9.67 2.40
CA ARG A 111 -0.83 10.38 1.19
C ARG A 111 -1.68 11.60 1.54
N PHE A 112 -2.59 11.48 2.51
CA PHE A 112 -3.42 12.60 2.95
C PHE A 112 -2.59 13.70 3.57
N THR A 113 -1.64 13.34 4.44
CA THR A 113 -0.72 14.31 5.06
C THR A 113 0.15 15.02 4.02
N ALA A 114 0.68 14.29 3.02
CA ALA A 114 1.45 14.87 1.92
C ALA A 114 0.63 15.83 1.06
N ALA A 115 -0.68 15.57 0.91
CA ALA A 115 -1.64 16.46 0.23
C ALA A 115 -2.17 17.60 1.13
N GLY A 116 -1.76 17.69 2.40
CA GLY A 116 -2.27 18.68 3.35
C GLY A 116 -3.71 18.43 3.82
N VAL A 117 -4.25 17.20 3.60
CA VAL A 117 -5.63 16.83 3.92
C VAL A 117 -5.70 16.20 5.32
N SER A 118 -6.62 16.69 6.14
CA SER A 118 -6.91 16.12 7.46
C SER A 118 -7.90 14.94 7.36
N PHE A 119 -7.77 13.99 8.27
CA PHE A 119 -8.66 12.83 8.38
C PHE A 119 -9.40 12.82 9.72
N VAL A 120 -10.69 12.49 9.69
CA VAL A 120 -11.56 12.41 10.87
C VAL A 120 -12.37 11.12 10.87
N SER A 121 -12.37 10.41 12.00
CA SER A 121 -13.28 9.32 12.32
C SER A 121 -14.28 9.75 13.39
N VAL A 122 -15.57 9.77 13.04
CA VAL A 122 -16.62 10.34 13.88
C VAL A 122 -16.80 9.57 15.19
N THR A 123 -16.93 8.24 15.12
CA THR A 123 -17.23 7.42 16.31
C THR A 123 -16.03 7.14 17.20
N GLN A 124 -14.82 7.25 16.67
CA GLN A 124 -13.59 6.98 17.41
C GLN A 124 -12.95 8.24 17.98
N ASN A 125 -13.57 9.40 17.78
CA ASN A 125 -13.06 10.70 18.19
C ASN A 125 -11.60 10.92 17.76
N PHE A 126 -11.25 10.42 16.55
CA PHE A 126 -9.91 10.51 16.01
C PHE A 126 -9.87 11.55 14.90
N SER A 127 -8.98 12.53 15.02
CA SER A 127 -8.81 13.60 14.05
C SER A 127 -7.34 13.95 13.86
N THR A 128 -6.83 13.88 12.64
CA THR A 128 -5.47 14.35 12.36
C THR A 128 -5.37 15.88 12.26
N ALA A 129 -6.47 16.60 12.37
CA ALA A 129 -6.49 18.06 12.43
C ALA A 129 -5.90 18.61 13.74
N ASP A 130 -6.01 17.86 14.85
CA ASP A 130 -5.47 18.22 16.14
C ASP A 130 -4.12 17.54 16.46
N ALA A 131 -3.43 18.07 17.48
CA ALA A 131 -2.09 17.58 17.85
C ALA A 131 -2.11 16.16 18.43
N MET A 132 -3.16 15.80 19.19
CA MET A 132 -3.28 14.47 19.80
C MET A 132 -3.54 13.41 18.74
N GLY A 133 -4.40 13.68 17.77
CA GLY A 133 -4.65 12.77 16.66
C GLY A 133 -3.42 12.57 15.78
N ARG A 134 -2.63 13.63 15.53
CA ARG A 134 -1.34 13.49 14.82
C ARG A 134 -0.35 12.63 15.61
N LEU A 135 -0.25 12.81 16.93
CA LEU A 135 0.59 11.96 17.78
C LEU A 135 0.14 10.49 17.69
N THR A 136 -1.16 10.24 17.83
CA THR A 136 -1.73 8.88 17.70
C THR A 136 -1.43 8.29 16.33
N LEU A 137 -1.57 9.06 15.25
CA LEU A 137 -1.21 8.63 13.91
C LEU A 137 0.26 8.21 13.82
N ASN A 138 1.19 9.03 14.32
CA ASN A 138 2.61 8.73 14.29
C ASN A 138 2.94 7.43 15.07
N MET A 139 2.27 7.20 16.19
CA MET A 139 2.40 5.93 16.91
C MET A 139 1.90 4.74 16.07
N LEU A 140 0.72 4.86 15.44
CA LEU A 140 0.17 3.82 14.57
C LEU A 140 1.08 3.53 13.36
N MET A 141 1.69 4.56 12.78
CA MET A 141 2.65 4.42 11.68
C MET A 141 3.90 3.66 12.13
N SER A 142 4.45 3.99 13.30
CA SER A 142 5.60 3.27 13.88
C SER A 142 5.28 1.79 14.14
N PHE A 143 4.07 1.47 14.62
CA PHE A 143 3.61 0.09 14.76
C PHE A 143 3.47 -0.63 13.42
N ALA A 144 2.95 0.03 12.40
CA ALA A 144 2.82 -0.56 11.06
C ALA A 144 4.21 -0.87 10.43
N GLU A 145 5.19 0.01 10.62
CA GLU A 145 6.58 -0.24 10.21
C GLU A 145 7.21 -1.41 10.97
N PHE A 146 7.00 -1.47 12.28
CA PHE A 146 7.46 -2.58 13.11
C PHE A 146 6.88 -3.91 12.65
N GLU A 147 5.56 -3.99 12.44
CA GLU A 147 4.91 -5.21 11.91
C GLU A 147 5.49 -5.62 10.56
N ARG A 148 5.72 -4.67 9.65
CA ARG A 148 6.34 -4.93 8.34
C ARG A 148 7.74 -5.50 8.48
N SER A 149 8.55 -4.94 9.37
CA SER A 149 9.91 -5.41 9.67
C SER A 149 9.90 -6.82 10.21
N MET A 150 9.02 -7.13 11.15
CA MET A 150 8.85 -8.46 11.74
C MET A 150 8.40 -9.51 10.70
N ILE A 151 7.48 -9.15 9.79
CA ILE A 151 7.04 -10.04 8.71
C ILE A 151 8.21 -10.32 7.75
N SER A 152 8.99 -9.29 7.40
CA SER A 152 10.17 -9.42 6.53
C SER A 152 11.22 -10.33 7.15
N GLU A 153 11.53 -10.17 8.44
CA GLU A 153 12.45 -11.00 9.19
C GLU A 153 12.00 -12.46 9.23
N ARG A 154 10.75 -12.71 9.64
CA ARG A 154 10.16 -14.06 9.64
C ARG A 154 10.19 -14.72 8.25
N THR A 155 9.97 -13.95 7.20
CA THR A 155 10.02 -14.45 5.82
C THR A 155 11.45 -14.82 5.44
N ARG A 156 12.45 -13.98 5.78
CA ARG A 156 13.87 -14.26 5.57
C ARG A 156 14.30 -15.53 6.28
N ASP A 157 13.89 -15.71 7.54
CA ASP A 157 14.20 -16.88 8.34
C ASP A 157 13.59 -18.16 7.75
N LYS A 158 12.34 -18.10 7.30
CA LYS A 158 11.68 -19.22 6.59
C LYS A 158 12.43 -19.59 5.31
N ILE A 159 12.87 -18.61 4.53
CA ILE A 159 13.68 -18.83 3.32
C ILE A 159 15.03 -19.46 3.69
N ALA A 160 15.73 -18.91 4.68
CA ALA A 160 17.00 -19.44 5.14
C ALA A 160 16.87 -20.89 5.66
N ALA A 161 15.83 -21.18 6.44
CA ALA A 161 15.53 -22.53 6.91
C ALA A 161 15.20 -23.49 5.75
N SER A 162 14.48 -23.02 4.73
CA SER A 162 14.18 -23.83 3.53
C SER A 162 15.44 -24.14 2.73
N ARG A 163 16.34 -23.16 2.57
CA ARG A 163 17.65 -23.35 1.90
C ARG A 163 18.54 -24.34 2.66
N ARG A 164 18.60 -24.26 3.99
CA ARG A 164 19.32 -25.24 4.83
C ARG A 164 18.80 -26.66 4.63
N LYS A 165 17.51 -26.83 4.31
CA LYS A 165 16.91 -28.13 3.96
C LYS A 165 17.11 -28.52 2.50
N GLY A 166 17.97 -27.83 1.74
CA GLY A 166 18.26 -28.08 0.33
C GLY A 166 17.10 -27.75 -0.62
N LYS A 167 16.12 -26.95 -0.18
CA LYS A 167 15.02 -26.56 -1.05
C LYS A 167 15.36 -25.32 -1.86
N TRP A 168 15.02 -25.36 -3.14
CA TRP A 168 15.05 -24.18 -4.00
C TRP A 168 13.92 -23.22 -3.60
N THR A 169 14.25 -21.98 -3.29
CA THR A 169 13.32 -20.99 -2.75
C THR A 169 12.89 -19.92 -3.77
N GLY A 170 13.19 -20.15 -5.05
CA GLY A 170 12.84 -19.25 -6.13
C GLY A 170 14.04 -18.46 -6.68
N GLY A 171 13.77 -17.66 -7.71
CA GLY A 171 14.76 -16.94 -8.52
C GLY A 171 15.04 -17.65 -9.85
N PRO A 172 15.87 -17.05 -10.73
CA PRO A 172 16.29 -17.69 -11.98
C PRO A 172 17.13 -18.94 -11.67
N VAL A 173 16.79 -20.03 -12.36
CA VAL A 173 17.51 -21.29 -12.19
C VAL A 173 18.90 -21.17 -12.83
N PRO A 174 20.00 -21.43 -12.09
CA PRO A 174 21.34 -21.36 -12.64
C PRO A 174 21.50 -22.29 -13.84
N PHE A 175 22.29 -21.86 -14.84
CA PHE A 175 22.62 -22.69 -15.99
C PHE A 175 23.41 -23.94 -15.52
N GLY A 176 23.10 -25.11 -16.08
CA GLY A 176 23.59 -26.40 -15.59
C GLY A 176 22.66 -27.10 -14.61
N TYR A 177 21.53 -26.45 -14.22
CA TYR A 177 20.59 -27.04 -13.30
C TYR A 177 19.14 -26.92 -13.82
N SER A 178 18.27 -27.81 -13.32
CA SER A 178 16.83 -27.79 -13.45
C SER A 178 16.19 -27.85 -12.07
N VAL A 179 14.93 -27.42 -11.93
CA VAL A 179 14.17 -27.51 -10.68
C VAL A 179 13.12 -28.58 -10.79
N LYS A 180 13.16 -29.56 -9.91
CA LYS A 180 12.12 -30.58 -9.73
C LYS A 180 11.84 -30.75 -8.23
N ASP A 181 10.57 -30.78 -7.83
CA ASP A 181 10.13 -30.93 -6.44
C ASP A 181 10.83 -29.96 -5.44
N LYS A 182 10.97 -28.70 -5.87
CA LYS A 182 11.68 -27.66 -5.11
C LYS A 182 13.16 -28.01 -4.79
N LYS A 183 13.80 -28.82 -5.59
CA LYS A 183 15.23 -29.11 -5.51
C LYS A 183 15.91 -28.77 -6.82
N LEU A 184 17.16 -28.31 -6.73
CA LEU A 184 18.03 -28.19 -7.89
C LEU A 184 18.60 -29.57 -8.25
N LEU A 185 18.39 -29.99 -9.47
CA LEU A 185 18.96 -31.18 -10.07
C LEU A 185 19.90 -30.76 -11.15
N VAL A 186 21.01 -31.52 -11.32
CA VAL A 186 21.98 -31.31 -12.41
C VAL A 186 21.27 -31.59 -13.75
N ASN A 187 21.36 -30.64 -14.67
CA ASN A 187 21.03 -30.86 -16.08
C ASN A 187 22.33 -31.24 -16.81
N GLU A 188 22.51 -32.51 -17.09
CA GLU A 188 23.78 -33.00 -17.59
C GLU A 188 24.22 -32.35 -18.90
N VAL A 189 23.29 -32.02 -19.79
CA VAL A 189 23.60 -31.34 -21.06
C VAL A 189 24.21 -29.96 -20.80
N GLU A 190 23.59 -29.17 -19.97
CA GLU A 190 24.10 -27.84 -19.63
C GLU A 190 25.30 -27.90 -18.71
N ALA A 191 25.35 -28.88 -17.81
CA ALA A 191 26.45 -29.06 -16.87
C ALA A 191 27.76 -29.37 -17.59
N GLN A 192 27.71 -30.09 -18.72
CA GLN A 192 28.88 -30.32 -19.56
C GLN A 192 29.43 -29.01 -20.12
N ILE A 193 28.57 -28.11 -20.60
CA ILE A 193 28.94 -26.79 -21.10
C ILE A 193 29.63 -25.98 -19.98
N VAL A 194 29.03 -26.00 -18.78
CA VAL A 194 29.61 -25.30 -17.61
C VAL A 194 30.99 -25.83 -17.27
N ARG A 195 31.18 -27.16 -17.22
CA ARG A 195 32.49 -27.79 -16.94
C ARG A 195 33.51 -27.40 -18.00
N GLU A 196 33.13 -27.39 -19.27
CA GLU A 196 34.00 -26.97 -20.36
C GLU A 196 34.38 -25.49 -20.26
N ALA A 197 33.42 -24.62 -19.92
CA ALA A 197 33.70 -23.21 -19.68
C ALA A 197 34.75 -22.98 -18.58
N PHE A 198 34.64 -23.72 -17.46
CA PHE A 198 35.64 -23.68 -16.40
C PHE A 198 37.00 -24.19 -16.85
N THR A 199 37.05 -25.28 -17.61
CA THR A 199 38.31 -25.84 -18.16
C THR A 199 39.00 -24.83 -19.07
N LEU A 200 38.25 -24.23 -20.00
CA LEU A 200 38.77 -23.19 -20.90
C LEU A 200 39.27 -21.97 -20.11
N PHE A 201 38.53 -21.58 -19.07
CA PHE A 201 38.93 -20.44 -18.24
C PHE A 201 40.25 -20.71 -17.49
N LEU A 202 40.44 -21.91 -16.97
CA LEU A 202 41.71 -22.30 -16.32
C LEU A 202 42.88 -22.25 -17.28
N GLN A 203 42.67 -22.60 -18.56
CA GLN A 203 43.70 -22.58 -19.61
C GLN A 203 44.05 -21.16 -20.06
N HIS A 204 43.00 -20.35 -20.35
CA HIS A 204 43.20 -19.06 -21.00
C HIS A 204 43.17 -17.87 -20.03
N ARG A 205 42.54 -18.01 -18.87
CA ARG A 205 42.32 -16.96 -17.83
C ARG A 205 41.70 -15.66 -18.37
N GLN A 206 41.01 -15.76 -19.50
CA GLN A 206 40.36 -14.65 -20.19
C GLN A 206 38.94 -15.02 -20.55
N MET A 207 37.95 -14.31 -19.96
CA MET A 207 36.50 -14.57 -20.18
C MET A 207 36.11 -14.40 -21.66
N ALA A 208 36.69 -13.42 -22.35
CA ALA A 208 36.38 -13.17 -23.77
C ALA A 208 36.79 -14.36 -24.66
N MET A 209 37.92 -14.99 -24.40
CA MET A 209 38.37 -16.21 -25.12
C MET A 209 37.45 -17.39 -24.84
N VAL A 210 37.05 -17.58 -23.58
CA VAL A 210 36.10 -18.64 -23.20
C VAL A 210 34.77 -18.46 -23.94
N ALA A 211 34.20 -17.26 -23.90
CA ALA A 211 32.93 -16.95 -24.57
C ALA A 211 33.04 -17.21 -26.09
N ARG A 212 34.10 -16.73 -26.73
CA ARG A 212 34.34 -16.93 -28.17
C ARG A 212 34.45 -18.41 -28.52
N THR A 213 35.25 -19.17 -27.79
CA THR A 213 35.48 -20.60 -28.05
C THR A 213 34.19 -21.41 -27.85
N LEU A 214 33.40 -21.10 -26.80
CA LEU A 214 32.10 -21.75 -26.60
C LEU A 214 31.12 -21.42 -27.73
N THR A 215 31.07 -20.18 -28.19
CA THR A 215 30.23 -19.76 -29.31
C THR A 215 30.63 -20.47 -30.62
N GLU A 216 31.94 -20.53 -30.94
CA GLU A 216 32.46 -21.23 -32.10
C GLU A 216 32.15 -22.73 -32.08
N ARG A 217 31.99 -23.33 -30.90
CA ARG A 217 31.58 -24.74 -30.73
C ARG A 217 30.07 -24.93 -30.67
N GLY A 218 29.28 -23.87 -30.81
CA GLY A 218 27.83 -23.93 -30.74
C GLY A 218 27.26 -24.18 -29.35
N LEU A 219 28.05 -23.97 -28.29
CA LEU A 219 27.69 -24.18 -26.89
C LEU A 219 27.16 -22.88 -26.29
N LEU A 220 25.88 -22.60 -26.53
CA LEU A 220 25.25 -21.35 -26.14
C LEU A 220 24.42 -21.49 -24.86
N PRO A 221 24.29 -20.42 -24.04
CA PRO A 221 23.40 -20.42 -22.89
C PRO A 221 21.92 -20.38 -23.32
N ARG A 222 21.00 -20.67 -22.40
CA ARG A 222 19.54 -20.62 -22.65
C ARG A 222 19.15 -19.25 -23.20
N GLY A 223 18.36 -19.22 -24.27
CA GLY A 223 17.82 -17.99 -24.83
C GLY A 223 18.77 -17.18 -25.71
N SER A 224 19.93 -17.72 -26.08
CA SER A 224 20.80 -17.16 -27.12
C SER A 224 20.40 -17.80 -28.46
N SER A 225 19.52 -17.19 -29.19
CA SER A 225 19.21 -17.49 -30.59
C SER A 225 19.71 -16.35 -31.46
#